data_9f92de1bee4cd1dfb2601bbf4f5c8a32
#
_entry.id   9f92de1bee4cd1dfb2601bbf4f5c8a32
#
_cell.length_a   1.000
_cell.length_b   1.000
_cell.length_c   1.000
_cell.angle_alpha   90.00
_cell.angle_beta   90.00
_cell.angle_gamma   90.00
#
_symmetry.space_group_name_H-M   'P 1'
#
loop_
_entity.id
_entity.type
_entity.pdbx_description
1 polymer ?
#
loop_
_entity_poly.entity_id
_entity_poly.type
_entity_poly.pdbx_seq_one_letter_code
_entity_poly.pdbx_strand_id
1 'polypeptide(L)'
;MNQDLATRIIESLRSGIPTRESTRNLISSPSRIHRRFNDDLTLIETSNHVPKGHLIRGGFGQGKTHELISLEHKALDRGFAVSRVTLNRQLSGQRMDSLYSKLAASIRTPQSKLFGIRHVLDKKKSSDLLNSPIHDVDRYIHPLPAIILETYLCAPAEDQDLLYGALLGYSIPSTTLRDIYR
;
A
#
# COMPACT_ATOMS: atom_id res chain seq x y z
N MET A 1 29.83 1.77 -0.41
CA MET A 1 28.77 0.88 -0.93
C MET A 1 29.13 -0.53 -0.51
N ASN A 2 28.24 -1.25 0.18
CA ASN A 2 28.53 -2.60 0.65
C ASN A 2 28.68 -3.53 -0.58
N GLN A 3 29.68 -4.42 -0.59
CA GLN A 3 30.02 -5.30 -1.73
C GLN A 3 28.80 -6.19 -2.13
N ASP A 4 28.03 -6.65 -1.13
CA ASP A 4 26.79 -7.42 -1.36
C ASP A 4 25.72 -6.62 -2.10
N LEU A 5 25.57 -5.33 -1.79
CA LEU A 5 24.60 -4.46 -2.46
C LEU A 5 24.99 -4.26 -3.93
N ALA A 6 26.28 -4.04 -4.21
CA ALA A 6 26.76 -3.90 -5.57
C ALA A 6 26.51 -5.16 -6.41
N THR A 7 26.77 -6.34 -5.85
CA THR A 7 26.52 -7.64 -6.49
C THR A 7 25.04 -7.80 -6.84
N ARG A 8 24.13 -7.53 -5.90
CA ARG A 8 22.67 -7.62 -6.14
C ARG A 8 22.19 -6.66 -7.22
N ILE A 9 22.75 -5.44 -7.26
CA ILE A 9 22.40 -4.47 -8.31
C ILE A 9 22.86 -4.99 -9.68
N ILE A 10 24.08 -5.53 -9.77
CA ILE A 10 24.62 -6.09 -11.01
C ILE A 10 23.78 -7.29 -11.49
N GLU A 11 23.39 -8.18 -10.59
CA GLU A 11 22.53 -9.33 -10.91
C GLU A 11 21.14 -8.90 -11.37
N SER A 12 20.56 -7.89 -10.73
CA SER A 12 19.29 -7.28 -11.15
C SER A 12 19.38 -6.71 -12.57
N LEU A 13 20.47 -6.02 -12.90
CA LEU A 13 20.70 -5.48 -14.24
C LEU A 13 20.91 -6.58 -15.28
N ARG A 14 21.67 -7.62 -14.95
CA ARG A 14 21.92 -8.76 -15.84
C ARG A 14 20.63 -9.54 -16.15
N SER A 15 19.76 -9.71 -15.16
CA SER A 15 18.48 -10.40 -15.34
C SER A 15 17.42 -9.54 -16.02
N GLY A 16 17.66 -8.22 -16.14
CA GLY A 16 16.66 -7.26 -16.65
C GLY A 16 15.45 -7.09 -15.73
N ILE A 17 15.53 -7.58 -14.48
CA ILE A 17 14.44 -7.50 -13.50
C ILE A 17 14.77 -6.38 -12.49
N PRO A 18 14.06 -5.24 -12.52
CA PRO A 18 14.32 -4.16 -11.58
C PRO A 18 13.94 -4.58 -10.17
N THR A 19 14.88 -4.44 -9.24
CA THR A 19 14.63 -4.58 -7.81
C THR A 19 14.48 -3.20 -7.17
N ARG A 20 13.95 -3.14 -5.95
CA ARG A 20 13.86 -1.88 -5.20
C ARG A 20 15.25 -1.30 -4.91
N GLU A 21 16.21 -2.15 -4.59
CA GLU A 21 17.59 -1.76 -4.31
C GLU A 21 18.26 -1.21 -5.57
N SER A 22 18.13 -1.89 -6.71
CA SER A 22 18.70 -1.41 -7.98
C SER A 22 18.06 -0.11 -8.42
N THR A 23 16.72 0.03 -8.30
CA THR A 23 16.00 1.25 -8.70
C THR A 23 16.36 2.45 -7.83
N ARG A 24 16.57 2.24 -6.52
CA ARG A 24 16.94 3.33 -5.60
C ARG A 24 18.36 3.85 -5.84
N ASN A 25 19.27 2.98 -6.25
CA ASN A 25 20.69 3.32 -6.45
C ASN A 25 21.03 3.72 -7.90
N LEU A 26 20.16 3.40 -8.86
CA LEU A 26 20.32 3.84 -10.24
C LEU A 26 19.67 5.21 -10.40
N ILE A 27 20.50 6.20 -10.71
CA ILE A 27 20.03 7.56 -10.97
C ILE A 27 19.28 7.52 -12.31
N SER A 28 17.97 7.67 -12.27
CA SER A 28 17.18 7.96 -13.46
C SER A 28 17.00 9.47 -13.59
N SER A 29 17.22 9.99 -14.79
CA SER A 29 16.91 11.40 -15.08
C SER A 29 15.44 11.66 -14.79
N PRO A 30 15.09 12.82 -14.18
CA PRO A 30 13.70 13.12 -13.84
C PRO A 30 12.85 13.17 -15.11
N SER A 31 12.06 12.13 -15.32
CA SER A 31 11.16 12.02 -16.46
C SER A 31 9.94 12.96 -16.28
N ARG A 32 9.20 13.19 -17.37
CA ARG A 32 7.93 13.92 -17.34
C ARG A 32 6.92 13.23 -16.37
N ILE A 33 6.99 11.91 -16.25
CA ILE A 33 6.14 11.13 -15.33
C ILE A 33 6.48 11.49 -13.89
N HIS A 34 7.75 11.55 -13.53
CA HIS A 34 8.21 11.92 -12.19
C HIS A 34 7.74 13.32 -11.76
N ARG A 35 7.79 14.30 -12.69
CA ARG A 35 7.31 15.67 -12.40
C ARG A 35 5.82 15.67 -12.11
N ARG A 36 5.01 15.12 -13.01
CA ARG A 36 3.55 15.03 -12.83
C ARG A 36 3.17 14.29 -11.55
N PHE A 37 3.84 13.19 -11.26
CA PHE A 37 3.57 12.44 -10.03
C PHE A 37 3.91 13.25 -8.77
N ASN A 38 5.01 13.99 -8.78
CA ASN A 38 5.34 14.90 -7.68
C ASN A 38 4.32 16.02 -7.52
N ASP A 39 3.80 16.58 -8.62
CA ASP A 39 2.74 17.60 -8.58
C ASP A 39 1.47 17.02 -7.96
N ASP A 40 1.09 15.78 -8.30
CA ASP A 40 -0.04 15.09 -7.72
C ASP A 40 0.13 14.84 -6.21
N LEU A 41 1.32 14.38 -5.78
CA LEU A 41 1.60 14.21 -4.35
C LEU A 41 1.49 15.55 -3.60
N THR A 42 2.00 16.63 -4.18
CA THR A 42 1.89 17.98 -3.61
C THR A 42 0.43 18.42 -3.54
N LEU A 43 -0.37 18.13 -4.56
CA LEU A 43 -1.79 18.46 -4.58
C LEU A 43 -2.55 17.73 -3.47
N ILE A 44 -2.26 16.45 -3.23
CA ILE A 44 -2.86 15.68 -2.13
C ILE A 44 -2.48 16.30 -0.78
N GLU A 45 -1.21 16.65 -0.58
CA GLU A 45 -0.72 17.22 0.69
C GLU A 45 -1.32 18.59 1.00
N THR A 46 -1.53 19.43 -0.03
CA THR A 46 -1.95 20.83 0.16
C THR A 46 -3.46 21.04 0.11
N SER A 47 -4.18 20.25 -0.65
CA SER A 47 -5.60 20.48 -0.92
C SER A 47 -6.52 19.29 -0.61
N ASN A 48 -5.97 18.17 -0.14
CA ASN A 48 -6.70 16.92 0.06
C ASN A 48 -7.48 16.45 -1.20
N HIS A 49 -7.03 16.91 -2.38
CA HIS A 49 -7.64 16.56 -3.66
C HIS A 49 -7.12 15.23 -4.16
N VAL A 50 -8.00 14.38 -4.65
CA VAL A 50 -7.61 13.08 -5.25
C VAL A 50 -7.32 13.29 -6.73
N PRO A 51 -6.04 13.20 -7.17
CA PRO A 51 -5.69 13.38 -8.58
C PRO A 51 -6.22 12.22 -9.42
N LYS A 52 -6.38 12.49 -10.72
CA LYS A 52 -6.68 11.43 -11.70
C LYS A 52 -5.46 10.55 -11.87
N GLY A 53 -5.64 9.22 -11.89
CA GLY A 53 -4.54 8.28 -12.06
C GLY A 53 -3.74 8.46 -13.35
N HIS A 54 -2.54 7.88 -13.40
CA HIS A 54 -1.66 7.88 -14.57
C HIS A 54 -1.65 6.53 -15.27
N LEU A 55 -1.68 6.55 -16.60
CA LEU A 55 -1.49 5.37 -17.43
C LEU A 55 -0.11 5.42 -18.09
N ILE A 56 0.78 4.49 -17.71
CA ILE A 56 2.12 4.34 -18.30
C ILE A 56 2.06 3.22 -19.34
N ARG A 57 2.24 3.57 -20.60
CA ARG A 57 2.29 2.62 -21.73
C ARG A 57 3.70 2.53 -22.29
N GLY A 58 4.04 1.37 -22.83
CA GLY A 58 5.32 1.14 -23.48
C GLY A 58 5.50 -0.33 -23.84
N GLY A 59 6.43 -0.63 -24.76
CA GLY A 59 6.79 -1.97 -25.17
C GLY A 59 7.45 -2.80 -24.05
N PHE A 60 7.71 -4.06 -24.35
CA PHE A 60 8.47 -4.92 -23.44
C PHE A 60 9.90 -4.35 -23.27
N GLY A 61 10.46 -4.43 -22.06
CA GLY A 61 11.83 -3.97 -21.78
C GLY A 61 12.02 -2.46 -21.63
N GLN A 62 11.00 -1.62 -21.86
CA GLN A 62 11.11 -0.14 -21.81
C GLN A 62 11.11 0.46 -20.38
N GLY A 63 11.41 -0.33 -19.36
CA GLY A 63 11.59 0.17 -17.99
C GLY A 63 10.33 0.54 -17.22
N LYS A 64 9.11 0.16 -17.67
CA LYS A 64 7.85 0.49 -16.98
C LYS A 64 7.86 0.07 -15.50
N THR A 65 8.32 -1.14 -15.22
CA THR A 65 8.40 -1.65 -13.82
C THR A 65 9.42 -0.87 -13.01
N HIS A 66 10.55 -0.49 -13.61
CA HIS A 66 11.56 0.36 -12.98
C HIS A 66 10.96 1.72 -12.60
N GLU A 67 10.24 2.35 -13.54
CA GLU A 67 9.57 3.62 -13.32
C GLU A 67 8.55 3.54 -12.18
N LEU A 68 7.68 2.51 -12.18
CA LEU A 68 6.72 2.29 -11.09
C LEU A 68 7.40 2.15 -9.72
N ILE A 69 8.49 1.37 -9.64
CA ILE A 69 9.24 1.22 -8.38
C ILE A 69 9.88 2.55 -7.95
N SER A 70 10.37 3.35 -8.90
CA SER A 70 10.91 4.69 -8.63
C SER A 70 9.85 5.64 -8.06
N LEU A 71 8.63 5.61 -8.61
CA LEU A 71 7.49 6.39 -8.10
C LEU A 71 7.06 5.91 -6.70
N GLU A 72 7.07 4.59 -6.43
CA GLU A 72 6.84 4.05 -5.08
C GLU A 72 7.85 4.60 -4.08
N HIS A 73 9.14 4.65 -4.42
CA HIS A 73 10.16 5.21 -3.53
C HIS A 73 9.88 6.68 -3.22
N LYS A 74 9.53 7.47 -4.24
CA LYS A 74 9.20 8.89 -4.05
C LYS A 74 8.00 9.11 -3.13
N ALA A 75 6.95 8.31 -3.30
CA ALA A 75 5.77 8.39 -2.43
C ALA A 75 6.11 8.02 -0.99
N LEU A 76 6.88 6.93 -0.77
CA LEU A 76 7.34 6.52 0.56
C LEU A 76 8.24 7.58 1.21
N ASP A 77 9.16 8.18 0.45
CA ASP A 77 10.08 9.21 0.95
C ASP A 77 9.32 10.50 1.35
N ARG A 78 8.11 10.73 0.79
CA ARG A 78 7.19 11.83 1.16
C ARG A 78 6.15 11.44 2.23
N GLY A 79 6.27 10.28 2.84
CA GLY A 79 5.40 9.87 3.93
C GLY A 79 4.12 9.13 3.51
N PHE A 80 3.90 8.87 2.22
CA PHE A 80 2.73 8.14 1.74
C PHE A 80 2.88 6.63 1.93
N ALA A 81 1.78 5.96 2.25
CA ALA A 81 1.69 4.52 2.11
C ALA A 81 1.49 4.15 0.63
N VAL A 82 2.12 3.07 0.20
CA VAL A 82 2.02 2.58 -1.19
C VAL A 82 1.61 1.13 -1.23
N SER A 83 0.84 0.76 -2.25
CA SER A 83 0.50 -0.63 -2.55
C SER A 83 0.67 -0.89 -4.04
N ARG A 84 1.18 -2.07 -4.39
CA ARG A 84 1.35 -2.50 -5.77
C ARG A 84 0.89 -3.92 -5.97
N VAL A 85 0.06 -4.12 -6.99
CA VAL A 85 -0.40 -5.43 -7.41
C VAL A 85 -0.13 -5.64 -8.89
N THR A 86 0.33 -6.82 -9.25
CA THR A 86 0.48 -7.26 -10.64
C THR A 86 -0.75 -8.07 -11.02
N LEU A 87 -1.48 -7.60 -12.03
CA LEU A 87 -2.61 -8.33 -12.58
C LEU A 87 -2.10 -9.46 -13.48
N ASN A 88 -2.66 -10.63 -13.33
CA ASN A 88 -2.39 -11.81 -14.13
C ASN A 88 -3.70 -12.59 -14.37
N ARG A 89 -3.64 -13.74 -15.04
CA ARG A 89 -4.82 -14.56 -15.34
C ARG A 89 -5.55 -15.04 -14.08
N GLN A 90 -4.84 -15.28 -12.99
CA GLN A 90 -5.42 -15.75 -11.72
C GLN A 90 -6.03 -14.58 -10.91
N LEU A 91 -5.43 -13.39 -11.03
CA LEU A 91 -5.92 -12.16 -10.43
C LEU A 91 -6.43 -11.24 -11.53
N SER A 92 -7.63 -11.51 -12.00
CA SER A 92 -8.32 -10.63 -12.96
C SER A 92 -8.95 -9.45 -12.22
N GLY A 93 -9.00 -8.29 -12.88
CA GLY A 93 -9.68 -7.11 -12.32
C GLY A 93 -11.20 -7.27 -12.16
N GLN A 94 -11.76 -8.41 -12.56
CA GLN A 94 -13.18 -8.74 -12.38
C GLN A 94 -13.52 -9.20 -10.95
N ARG A 95 -12.53 -9.69 -10.20
CA ARG A 95 -12.69 -10.11 -8.80
C ARG A 95 -12.16 -9.03 -7.86
N MET A 96 -13.00 -8.06 -7.56
CA MET A 96 -12.65 -6.90 -6.73
C MET A 96 -12.27 -7.30 -5.29
N ASP A 97 -12.91 -8.34 -4.74
CA ASP A 97 -12.59 -8.93 -3.44
C ASP A 97 -11.13 -9.39 -3.37
N SER A 98 -10.71 -10.19 -4.33
CA SER A 98 -9.35 -10.72 -4.41
C SER A 98 -8.32 -9.62 -4.72
N LEU A 99 -8.71 -8.63 -5.52
CA LEU A 99 -7.86 -7.46 -5.80
C LEU A 99 -7.65 -6.63 -4.55
N TYR A 100 -8.74 -6.34 -3.81
CA TYR A 100 -8.66 -5.59 -2.55
C TYR A 100 -7.75 -6.29 -1.54
N SER A 101 -7.96 -7.59 -1.30
CA SER A 101 -7.15 -8.35 -0.34
C SER A 101 -5.66 -8.31 -0.68
N LYS A 102 -5.30 -8.42 -1.96
CA LYS A 102 -3.90 -8.32 -2.40
C LYS A 102 -3.35 -6.91 -2.28
N LEU A 103 -4.15 -5.88 -2.58
CA LEU A 103 -3.74 -4.49 -2.38
C LEU A 103 -3.51 -4.22 -0.89
N ALA A 104 -4.44 -4.60 -0.02
CA ALA A 104 -4.33 -4.41 1.43
C ALA A 104 -3.12 -5.14 2.03
N ALA A 105 -2.91 -6.40 1.64
CA ALA A 105 -1.76 -7.17 2.10
C ALA A 105 -0.41 -6.65 1.59
N SER A 106 -0.38 -5.98 0.43
CA SER A 106 0.85 -5.44 -0.17
C SER A 106 1.18 -4.01 0.24
N ILE A 107 0.38 -3.39 1.10
CA ILE A 107 0.63 -2.03 1.60
C ILE A 107 2.02 -1.97 2.24
N ARG A 108 2.75 -0.93 1.90
CA ARG A 108 4.02 -0.54 2.53
C ARG A 108 3.89 0.85 3.10
N THR A 109 4.48 1.07 4.25
CA THR A 109 4.51 2.37 4.90
C THR A 109 5.93 2.92 4.93
N PRO A 110 6.11 4.23 5.05
CA PRO A 110 7.41 4.84 5.25
C PRO A 110 8.14 4.19 6.42
N GLN A 111 9.46 4.07 6.32
CA GLN A 111 10.34 3.58 7.37
C GLN A 111 10.10 2.11 7.82
N SER A 112 9.19 1.37 7.20
CA SER A 112 8.96 -0.04 7.49
C SER A 112 9.41 -0.95 6.36
N LYS A 113 10.08 -2.06 6.74
CA LYS A 113 10.39 -3.17 5.82
C LYS A 113 9.25 -4.20 5.74
N LEU A 114 8.28 -4.12 6.66
CA LEU A 114 7.15 -5.03 6.74
C LEU A 114 6.06 -4.64 5.74
N PHE A 115 5.34 -5.64 5.27
CA PHE A 115 4.15 -5.48 4.46
C PHE A 115 2.90 -5.46 5.35
N GLY A 116 1.84 -4.85 4.82
CA GLY A 116 0.58 -4.68 5.53
C GLY A 116 0.63 -3.51 6.52
N ILE A 117 -0.51 -3.20 7.12
CA ILE A 117 -0.67 -2.07 8.05
C ILE A 117 -0.63 -2.48 9.52
N ARG A 118 -0.59 -3.79 9.82
CA ARG A 118 -0.67 -4.29 11.20
C ARG A 118 0.34 -3.63 12.12
N HIS A 119 1.60 -3.55 11.70
CA HIS A 119 2.67 -2.92 12.49
C HIS A 119 2.46 -1.42 12.76
N VAL A 120 1.60 -0.76 11.98
CA VAL A 120 1.20 0.64 12.20
C VAL A 120 0.06 0.68 13.21
N LEU A 121 -0.91 -0.22 13.07
CA LEU A 121 -2.05 -0.34 13.98
C LEU A 121 -1.58 -0.70 15.39
N ASP A 122 -0.68 -1.67 15.52
CA ASP A 122 -0.16 -2.12 16.82
C ASP A 122 0.64 -1.04 17.57
N LYS A 123 1.19 -0.06 16.84
CA LYS A 123 1.93 1.07 17.44
C LYS A 123 1.07 2.26 17.81
N LYS A 124 -0.11 2.39 17.21
CA LYS A 124 -1.01 3.51 17.46
C LYS A 124 -1.88 3.23 18.68
N LYS A 125 -1.98 4.23 19.57
CA LYS A 125 -2.98 4.19 20.65
C LYS A 125 -4.37 4.38 20.04
N SER A 126 -5.36 3.71 20.62
CA SER A 126 -6.77 3.82 20.19
C SER A 126 -7.23 5.28 20.06
N SER A 127 -6.79 6.17 20.98
CA SER A 127 -7.12 7.60 20.96
C SER A 127 -6.64 8.32 19.69
N ASP A 128 -5.49 7.95 19.15
CA ASP A 128 -4.90 8.63 17.98
C ASP A 128 -5.63 8.27 16.68
N LEU A 129 -6.21 7.08 16.65
CA LEU A 129 -6.98 6.60 15.49
C LEU A 129 -8.44 7.04 15.57
N LEU A 130 -9.02 7.10 16.78
CA LEU A 130 -10.36 7.61 17.02
C LEU A 130 -10.50 9.11 16.70
N ASN A 131 -9.45 9.88 16.89
CA ASN A 131 -9.39 11.30 16.49
C ASN A 131 -8.98 11.53 15.02
N SER A 132 -8.81 10.46 14.27
CA SER A 132 -8.47 10.52 12.84
C SER A 132 -9.73 10.82 12.00
N PRO A 133 -9.58 11.44 10.80
CA PRO A 133 -10.68 11.61 9.83
C PRO A 133 -11.38 10.32 9.39
N ILE A 134 -10.95 9.15 9.88
CA ILE A 134 -11.62 7.86 9.68
C ILE A 134 -13.07 7.92 10.17
N HIS A 135 -13.39 8.75 11.17
CA HIS A 135 -14.75 8.95 11.69
C HIS A 135 -15.64 9.85 10.82
N ASP A 136 -15.12 10.46 9.77
CA ASP A 136 -15.92 11.21 8.82
C ASP A 136 -16.69 10.21 7.94
N VAL A 137 -17.75 9.63 8.52
CA VAL A 137 -18.56 8.54 7.94
C VAL A 137 -19.15 8.96 6.59
N ASP A 138 -19.35 10.25 6.35
CA ASP A 138 -19.85 10.79 5.09
C ASP A 138 -18.87 10.62 3.92
N ARG A 139 -17.61 10.33 4.19
CA ARG A 139 -16.58 10.08 3.17
C ARG A 139 -16.45 8.61 2.77
N TYR A 140 -17.04 7.69 3.52
CA TYR A 140 -16.89 6.27 3.25
C TYR A 140 -18.14 5.70 2.59
N ILE A 141 -17.93 4.92 1.54
CA ILE A 141 -19.01 4.22 0.84
C ILE A 141 -19.68 3.17 1.76
N HIS A 142 -18.96 2.68 2.77
CA HIS A 142 -19.48 1.68 3.71
C HIS A 142 -18.82 1.81 5.09
N PRO A 143 -19.57 1.80 6.20
CA PRO A 143 -19.05 1.98 7.56
C PRO A 143 -18.27 0.77 8.10
N LEU A 144 -18.43 -0.41 7.51
CA LEU A 144 -17.88 -1.66 8.04
C LEU A 144 -16.36 -1.63 8.27
N PRO A 145 -15.50 -1.11 7.37
CA PRO A 145 -14.06 -1.04 7.61
C PRO A 145 -13.70 -0.20 8.83
N ALA A 146 -14.42 0.90 9.08
CA ALA A 146 -14.18 1.75 10.24
C ALA A 146 -14.57 1.03 11.53
N ILE A 147 -15.72 0.37 11.55
CA ILE A 147 -16.20 -0.43 12.69
C ILE A 147 -15.21 -1.56 13.00
N ILE A 148 -14.74 -2.30 11.98
CA ILE A 148 -13.77 -3.39 12.17
C ILE A 148 -12.46 -2.84 12.75
N LEU A 149 -12.01 -1.68 12.28
CA LEU A 149 -10.79 -1.06 12.77
C LEU A 149 -10.92 -0.64 14.24
N GLU A 150 -12.02 -0.03 14.63
CA GLU A 150 -12.31 0.32 16.04
C GLU A 150 -12.33 -0.91 16.92
N THR A 151 -13.02 -1.96 16.48
CA THR A 151 -13.08 -3.22 17.21
C THR A 151 -11.70 -3.85 17.34
N TYR A 152 -10.89 -3.86 16.27
CA TYR A 152 -9.51 -4.37 16.28
C TYR A 152 -8.66 -3.69 17.38
N LEU A 153 -8.81 -2.38 17.55
CA LEU A 153 -8.03 -1.62 18.53
C LEU A 153 -8.41 -1.90 19.98
N CYS A 154 -9.64 -2.35 20.22
CA CYS A 154 -10.16 -2.65 21.54
C CYS A 154 -10.20 -4.15 21.86
N ALA A 155 -10.05 -5.01 20.85
CA ALA A 155 -10.19 -6.45 20.96
C ALA A 155 -9.00 -7.11 21.69
N PRO A 156 -9.25 -8.24 22.40
CA PRO A 156 -8.19 -9.07 22.92
C PRO A 156 -7.35 -9.68 21.79
N ALA A 157 -6.10 -10.07 22.10
CA ALA A 157 -5.13 -10.55 21.12
C ALA A 157 -5.62 -11.73 20.27
N GLU A 158 -6.45 -12.60 20.86
CA GLU A 158 -7.05 -13.78 20.18
C GLU A 158 -7.99 -13.39 19.03
N ASP A 159 -8.70 -12.27 19.13
CA ASP A 159 -9.63 -11.79 18.11
C ASP A 159 -8.97 -10.86 17.08
N GLN A 160 -7.84 -10.26 17.45
CA GLN A 160 -7.14 -9.31 16.57
C GLN A 160 -6.71 -9.91 15.22
N ASP A 161 -6.28 -11.19 15.20
CA ASP A 161 -5.88 -11.85 13.94
C ASP A 161 -7.07 -12.02 13.00
N LEU A 162 -8.23 -12.34 13.53
CA LEU A 162 -9.46 -12.49 12.79
C LEU A 162 -9.94 -11.14 12.22
N LEU A 163 -9.97 -10.12 13.08
CA LEU A 163 -10.37 -8.75 12.68
C LEU A 163 -9.40 -8.16 11.67
N TYR A 164 -8.09 -8.41 11.81
CA TYR A 164 -7.10 -8.01 10.82
C TYR A 164 -7.34 -8.71 9.48
N GLY A 165 -7.70 -10.00 9.50
CA GLY A 165 -8.11 -10.71 8.29
C GLY A 165 -9.31 -10.05 7.61
N ALA A 166 -10.30 -9.59 8.38
CA ALA A 166 -11.45 -8.84 7.85
C ALA A 166 -11.04 -7.50 7.22
N LEU A 167 -10.11 -6.76 7.84
CA LEU A 167 -9.55 -5.54 7.26
C LEU A 167 -8.80 -5.80 5.94
N LEU A 168 -8.22 -6.98 5.78
CA LEU A 168 -7.62 -7.43 4.53
C LEU A 168 -8.66 -7.94 3.50
N GLY A 169 -9.95 -7.93 3.83
CA GLY A 169 -11.02 -8.38 2.93
C GLY A 169 -11.25 -9.89 2.92
N TYR A 170 -10.77 -10.62 3.93
CA TYR A 170 -11.14 -12.02 4.10
C TYR A 170 -12.55 -12.12 4.68
N SER A 171 -13.32 -13.10 4.19
CA SER A 171 -14.67 -13.34 4.67
C SER A 171 -14.63 -13.90 6.10
N ILE A 172 -15.35 -13.26 7.02
CA ILE A 172 -15.57 -13.74 8.38
C ILE A 172 -17.03 -14.12 8.51
N PRO A 173 -17.35 -15.26 9.16
CA PRO A 173 -18.73 -15.60 9.46
C PRO A 173 -19.42 -14.52 10.31
N SER A 174 -20.65 -14.17 9.94
CA SER A 174 -21.41 -13.13 10.65
C SER A 174 -21.72 -13.49 12.11
N THR A 175 -21.76 -14.77 12.44
CA THR A 175 -21.88 -15.28 13.82
C THR A 175 -20.67 -14.88 14.64
N THR A 176 -19.46 -15.11 14.14
CA THR A 176 -18.21 -14.77 14.81
C THR A 176 -18.06 -13.26 15.02
N LEU A 177 -18.45 -12.44 14.03
CA LEU A 177 -18.46 -10.99 14.20
C LEU A 177 -19.43 -10.56 15.31
N ARG A 178 -20.63 -11.15 15.39
CA ARG A 178 -21.60 -10.84 16.45
C ARG A 178 -21.09 -11.19 17.85
N ASP A 179 -20.33 -12.27 17.97
CA ASP A 179 -19.79 -12.71 19.27
C ASP A 179 -18.67 -11.76 19.75
N ILE A 180 -17.86 -11.21 18.83
CA ILE A 180 -16.84 -10.21 19.13
C ILE A 180 -17.46 -8.83 19.49
N TYR A 181 -18.64 -8.51 18.92
CA TYR A 181 -19.34 -7.24 19.19
C TYR A 181 -20.23 -7.26 20.45
N ARG A 182 -20.30 -8.36 21.17
CA ARG A 182 -21.01 -8.47 22.45
C ARG A 182 -20.11 -8.22 23.65
#